data_36d33cc5aaebcc6dcdf5223e29a5be2a
#
_entry.id   36d33cc5aaebcc6dcdf5223e29a5be2a
#
_cell.length_a   1.000
_cell.length_b   1.000
_cell.length_c   1.000
_cell.angle_alpha   90.00
_cell.angle_beta   90.00
_cell.angle_gamma   90.00
#
_symmetry.space_group_name_H-M   'P 1'
#
loop_
_entity.id
_entity.type
_entity.pdbx_description
1 polymer ?
#
loop_
_entity_poly.entity_id
_entity_poly.type
_entity_poly.pdbx_seq_one_letter_code
_entity_poly.pdbx_strand_id
1 'polypeptide(L)'
;YNDPRRAKYFTKSEWKDEEYVGMRRGIVIPSLTTIGHKYSGVNIEPTSALMWMNAAEVAFLRAEGKAVFNFNMGGEARDFYEEGIRLSFAQWGVDGVNDYLNEKGAPTVYNDPNNGENSYSEPLSTVSVAWPEGEGTEAIQECIIIQKWIANWQLGNEAWADYRRTGYPNLLPATDDGNKSGGVVDSERGARRIPYPASEYNDNIENIQFAVSTYLGGQDNMAKDLWWAKNN
;
A
#
# COMPACT_ATOMS: atom_id res chain seq x y z
N TYR A 1 -0.34 6.05 12.31
CA TYR A 1 0.82 6.92 12.55
C TYR A 1 0.44 8.40 12.42
N ASN A 2 1.08 9.25 13.20
CA ASN A 2 0.98 10.71 13.05
C ASN A 2 1.92 11.23 11.97
N ASP A 3 1.72 10.81 10.74
CA ASP A 3 2.61 11.15 9.63
C ASP A 3 2.35 12.57 9.10
N PRO A 4 3.31 13.50 9.21
CA PRO A 4 3.15 14.87 8.74
C PRO A 4 2.99 14.98 7.21
N ARG A 5 3.46 13.99 6.43
CA ARG A 5 3.29 13.95 4.96
C ARG A 5 1.83 13.82 4.55
N ARG A 6 0.97 13.34 5.46
CA ARG A 6 -0.47 13.21 5.23
C ARG A 6 -1.11 14.48 4.68
N ALA A 7 -0.71 15.64 5.20
CA ALA A 7 -1.21 16.94 4.74
C ALA A 7 -0.78 17.31 3.30
N LYS A 8 0.26 16.67 2.78
CA LYS A 8 0.69 16.82 1.38
C LYS A 8 -0.02 15.85 0.45
N TYR A 9 -0.37 14.68 0.94
CA TYR A 9 -0.98 13.61 0.16
C TYR A 9 -2.49 13.77 0.00
N PHE A 10 -3.15 14.28 1.05
CA PHE A 10 -4.61 14.27 1.14
C PHE A 10 -5.19 15.64 1.47
N THR A 11 -6.39 15.90 0.99
CA THR A 11 -7.22 17.01 1.47
C THR A 11 -7.83 16.65 2.83
N LYS A 12 -8.19 17.66 3.61
CA LYS A 12 -8.91 17.43 4.86
C LYS A 12 -10.29 16.84 4.59
N SER A 13 -10.79 16.07 5.53
CA SER A 13 -12.15 15.55 5.48
C SER A 13 -13.17 16.63 5.86
N GLU A 14 -14.45 16.42 5.55
CA GLU A 14 -15.56 17.25 6.01
C GLU A 14 -16.24 16.69 7.26
N TRP A 15 -15.71 15.61 7.84
CA TRP A 15 -16.22 15.07 9.10
C TRP A 15 -15.74 15.92 10.29
N LYS A 16 -16.70 16.28 11.17
CA LYS A 16 -16.46 17.30 12.20
C LYS A 16 -15.31 17.03 13.14
N ASP A 17 -15.12 15.77 13.52
CA ASP A 17 -14.17 15.38 14.55
C ASP A 17 -12.94 14.64 13.97
N GLU A 18 -12.84 14.55 12.64
CA GLU A 18 -11.79 13.79 11.96
C GLU A 18 -11.13 14.63 10.87
N GLU A 19 -9.91 15.05 11.10
CA GLU A 19 -9.19 15.92 10.15
C GLU A 19 -8.86 15.21 8.84
N TYR A 20 -8.52 13.92 8.89
CA TYR A 20 -8.23 13.08 7.73
C TYR A 20 -8.87 11.71 7.90
N VAL A 21 -9.70 11.34 6.96
CA VAL A 21 -10.36 10.03 6.93
C VAL A 21 -10.30 9.47 5.52
N GLY A 22 -9.62 8.34 5.37
CA GLY A 22 -9.65 7.58 4.12
C GLY A 22 -10.94 6.80 3.97
N MET A 23 -11.43 6.68 2.75
CA MET A 23 -12.56 5.81 2.45
C MET A 23 -12.07 4.36 2.35
N ARG A 24 -12.64 3.44 3.14
CA ARG A 24 -12.33 2.02 3.02
C ARG A 24 -12.78 1.49 1.65
N ARG A 25 -11.96 0.67 1.01
CA ARG A 25 -12.31 0.06 -0.27
C ARG A 25 -13.52 -0.87 -0.13
N GLY A 26 -14.36 -0.91 -1.15
CA GLY A 26 -15.51 -1.80 -1.21
C GLY A 26 -16.67 -1.43 -0.31
N ILE A 27 -16.68 -0.24 0.31
CA ILE A 27 -17.88 0.24 1.01
C ILE A 27 -18.95 0.60 0.00
N VAL A 28 -20.20 0.35 0.38
CA VAL A 28 -21.36 0.78 -0.40
C VAL A 28 -21.82 2.12 0.11
N ILE A 29 -21.69 3.15 -0.70
CA ILE A 29 -22.19 4.49 -0.39
C ILE A 29 -23.31 4.86 -1.38
N PRO A 30 -24.36 5.59 -0.94
CA PRO A 30 -25.47 5.96 -1.82
C PRO A 30 -25.02 6.79 -3.02
N SER A 31 -24.12 7.74 -2.82
CA SER A 31 -23.49 8.51 -3.88
C SER A 31 -22.29 9.31 -3.36
N LEU A 32 -21.43 9.77 -4.28
CA LEU A 32 -20.36 10.70 -3.95
C LEU A 32 -20.89 12.04 -3.41
N THR A 33 -22.05 12.47 -3.89
CA THR A 33 -22.64 13.75 -3.50
C THR A 33 -23.29 13.76 -2.11
N THR A 34 -23.57 12.58 -1.55
CA THR A 34 -24.20 12.47 -0.22
C THR A 34 -23.17 12.26 0.90
N ILE A 35 -22.24 11.34 0.72
CA ILE A 35 -21.31 10.93 1.76
C ILE A 35 -19.87 10.91 1.25
N GLY A 36 -19.63 10.44 0.02
CA GLY A 36 -18.29 10.19 -0.49
C GLY A 36 -17.39 11.42 -0.51
N HIS A 37 -17.95 12.61 -0.74
CA HIS A 37 -17.20 13.87 -0.74
C HIS A 37 -16.67 14.26 0.66
N LYS A 38 -17.24 13.71 1.74
CA LYS A 38 -16.81 14.01 3.11
C LYS A 38 -15.49 13.36 3.49
N TYR A 39 -15.12 12.27 2.84
CA TYR A 39 -13.83 11.63 3.07
C TYR A 39 -12.69 12.44 2.44
N SER A 40 -11.49 12.25 2.97
CA SER A 40 -10.30 12.88 2.40
C SER A 40 -10.08 12.46 0.95
N GLY A 41 -9.92 13.43 0.07
CA GLY A 41 -9.53 13.22 -1.31
C GLY A 41 -8.02 13.22 -1.48
N VAL A 42 -7.55 12.91 -2.68
CA VAL A 42 -6.14 13.05 -3.06
C VAL A 42 -5.82 14.53 -3.30
N ASN A 43 -4.66 14.98 -2.84
CA ASN A 43 -4.20 16.35 -3.03
C ASN A 43 -3.33 16.43 -4.31
N ILE A 44 -3.97 16.32 -5.46
CA ILE A 44 -3.34 16.35 -6.79
C ILE A 44 -4.05 17.38 -7.65
N GLU A 45 -3.29 18.29 -8.23
CA GLU A 45 -3.75 19.30 -9.17
C GLU A 45 -3.40 18.89 -10.60
N PRO A 46 -4.09 19.42 -11.63
CA PRO A 46 -3.77 19.13 -13.04
C PRO A 46 -2.32 19.44 -13.44
N THR A 47 -1.67 20.32 -12.70
CA THR A 47 -0.27 20.74 -12.91
C THR A 47 0.72 20.08 -11.97
N SER A 48 0.27 19.14 -11.10
CA SER A 48 1.15 18.41 -10.22
C SER A 48 2.19 17.61 -11.01
N ALA A 49 3.42 17.55 -10.50
CA ALA A 49 4.47 16.78 -11.13
C ALA A 49 4.13 15.29 -11.11
N LEU A 50 4.31 14.62 -12.24
CA LEU A 50 4.17 13.17 -12.33
C LEU A 50 5.40 12.50 -11.72
N MET A 51 5.18 11.69 -10.70
CA MET A 51 6.23 10.90 -10.08
C MET A 51 6.58 9.69 -10.94
N TRP A 52 7.85 9.51 -11.25
CA TRP A 52 8.35 8.34 -11.99
C TRP A 52 9.18 7.42 -11.11
N MET A 53 10.00 8.00 -10.26
CA MET A 53 10.89 7.30 -9.32
C MET A 53 11.16 8.22 -8.14
N ASN A 54 11.47 7.66 -6.98
CA ASN A 54 11.90 8.45 -5.84
C ASN A 54 13.15 7.85 -5.18
N ALA A 55 13.98 8.71 -4.59
CA ALA A 55 15.20 8.29 -3.92
C ALA A 55 14.93 7.49 -2.64
N ALA A 56 13.82 7.76 -1.99
CA ALA A 56 13.41 7.04 -0.78
C ALA A 56 13.20 5.55 -1.05
N GLU A 57 12.61 5.21 -2.19
CA GLU A 57 12.42 3.81 -2.60
C GLU A 57 13.74 3.06 -2.69
N VAL A 58 14.77 3.67 -3.29
CA VAL A 58 16.09 3.05 -3.41
C VAL A 58 16.71 2.80 -2.03
N ALA A 59 16.56 3.73 -1.10
CA ALA A 59 17.04 3.55 0.27
C ALA A 59 16.31 2.39 0.97
N PHE A 60 14.98 2.29 0.84
CA PHE A 60 14.21 1.18 1.40
C PHE A 60 14.54 -0.18 0.75
N LEU A 61 14.81 -0.23 -0.56
CA LEU A 61 15.28 -1.45 -1.22
C LEU A 61 16.64 -1.91 -0.67
N ARG A 62 17.55 -0.96 -0.36
CA ARG A 62 18.83 -1.27 0.31
C ARG A 62 18.61 -1.77 1.73
N ALA A 63 17.70 -1.14 2.48
CA ALA A 63 17.34 -1.59 3.83
C ALA A 63 16.82 -3.04 3.81
N GLU A 64 15.87 -3.35 2.94
CA GLU A 64 15.32 -4.70 2.78
C GLU A 64 16.39 -5.69 2.30
N GLY A 65 17.17 -5.33 1.29
CA GLY A 65 18.26 -6.15 0.77
C GLY A 65 19.26 -6.56 1.85
N LYS A 66 19.58 -5.64 2.76
CA LYS A 66 20.46 -5.91 3.90
C LYS A 66 19.77 -6.73 4.99
N ALA A 67 18.59 -6.32 5.43
CA ALA A 67 17.93 -6.90 6.60
C ALA A 67 17.32 -8.29 6.32
N VAL A 68 16.71 -8.46 5.15
CA VAL A 68 15.93 -9.67 4.81
C VAL A 68 16.78 -10.69 4.05
N PHE A 69 17.59 -10.21 3.10
CA PHE A 69 18.35 -11.08 2.20
C PHE A 69 19.84 -11.16 2.53
N ASN A 70 20.30 -10.40 3.53
CA ASN A 70 21.70 -10.32 3.93
C ASN A 70 22.68 -9.96 2.78
N PHE A 71 22.21 -9.16 1.82
CA PHE A 71 23.06 -8.66 0.75
C PHE A 71 24.02 -7.59 1.26
N ASN A 72 25.19 -7.50 0.62
CA ASN A 72 26.12 -6.42 0.90
C ASN A 72 25.64 -5.12 0.22
N MET A 73 24.91 -4.29 0.97
CA MET A 73 24.38 -3.01 0.49
C MET A 73 25.30 -1.81 0.79
N GLY A 74 26.47 -2.04 1.40
CA GLY A 74 27.45 -0.99 1.71
C GLY A 74 27.08 -0.15 2.95
N GLY A 75 26.26 -0.68 3.86
CA GLY A 75 25.86 -0.05 5.11
C GLY A 75 24.88 -0.89 5.90
N GLU A 76 24.37 -0.35 7.00
CA GLU A 76 23.42 -1.04 7.86
C GLU A 76 21.97 -0.80 7.44
N ALA A 77 21.12 -1.80 7.66
CA ALA A 77 19.72 -1.76 7.25
C ALA A 77 18.96 -0.58 7.88
N ARG A 78 19.22 -0.33 9.16
CA ARG A 78 18.63 0.80 9.89
C ARG A 78 18.98 2.14 9.25
N ASP A 79 20.24 2.35 8.88
CA ASP A 79 20.67 3.61 8.29
C ASP A 79 19.95 3.89 6.97
N PHE A 80 19.81 2.86 6.13
CA PHE A 80 19.05 2.97 4.87
C PHE A 80 17.56 3.20 5.10
N TYR A 81 16.97 2.56 6.10
CA TYR A 81 15.57 2.76 6.47
C TYR A 81 15.31 4.22 6.90
N GLU A 82 16.13 4.74 7.83
CA GLU A 82 16.03 6.12 8.28
C GLU A 82 16.33 7.11 7.15
N GLU A 83 17.29 6.81 6.28
CA GLU A 83 17.59 7.60 5.07
C GLU A 83 16.34 7.66 4.15
N GLY A 84 15.67 6.54 3.92
CA GLY A 84 14.45 6.50 3.11
C GLY A 84 13.35 7.41 3.65
N ILE A 85 13.10 7.40 4.95
CA ILE A 85 12.13 8.30 5.58
C ILE A 85 12.56 9.76 5.40
N ARG A 86 13.84 10.09 5.67
CA ARG A 86 14.37 11.46 5.50
C ARG A 86 14.27 11.97 4.07
N LEU A 87 14.58 11.14 3.10
CA LEU A 87 14.45 11.47 1.69
C LEU A 87 12.99 11.73 1.28
N SER A 88 12.05 10.92 1.79
CA SER A 88 10.63 11.14 1.55
C SER A 88 10.13 12.45 2.17
N PHE A 89 10.53 12.77 3.41
CA PHE A 89 10.20 14.05 4.03
C PHE A 89 10.75 15.23 3.25
N ALA A 90 12.02 15.16 2.83
CA ALA A 90 12.67 16.19 2.02
C ALA A 90 11.98 16.40 0.67
N GLN A 91 11.59 15.31 -0.02
CA GLN A 91 10.86 15.35 -1.28
C GLN A 91 9.55 16.13 -1.18
N TRP A 92 8.84 15.98 -0.06
CA TRP A 92 7.55 16.63 0.15
C TRP A 92 7.65 17.96 0.90
N GLY A 93 8.87 18.40 1.26
CA GLY A 93 9.09 19.64 2.01
C GLY A 93 8.36 19.65 3.35
N VAL A 94 8.50 18.56 4.12
CA VAL A 94 7.85 18.36 5.40
C VAL A 94 8.91 18.29 6.51
N ASP A 95 8.68 19.03 7.59
CA ASP A 95 9.54 19.03 8.78
C ASP A 95 9.13 17.94 9.79
N GLY A 96 9.94 17.78 10.86
CA GLY A 96 9.60 16.87 11.96
C GLY A 96 10.06 15.44 11.78
N VAL A 97 10.94 15.15 10.83
CA VAL A 97 11.41 13.79 10.53
C VAL A 97 12.05 13.08 11.72
N ASN A 98 12.76 13.82 12.61
CA ASN A 98 13.40 13.21 13.76
C ASN A 98 12.39 12.72 14.82
N ASP A 99 11.31 13.47 15.02
CA ASP A 99 10.23 13.06 15.93
C ASP A 99 9.47 11.86 15.33
N TYR A 100 9.22 11.88 14.02
CA TYR A 100 8.60 10.78 13.31
C TYR A 100 9.41 9.48 13.38
N LEU A 101 10.73 9.54 13.21
CA LEU A 101 11.63 8.38 13.33
C LEU A 101 11.64 7.75 14.73
N ASN A 102 11.24 8.49 15.75
CA ASN A 102 11.12 8.00 17.12
C ASN A 102 9.70 7.64 17.53
N GLU A 103 8.72 7.69 16.59
CA GLU A 103 7.34 7.34 16.86
C GLU A 103 7.21 5.85 17.18
N LYS A 104 6.71 5.55 18.38
CA LYS A 104 6.56 4.19 18.91
C LYS A 104 5.12 3.66 18.85
N GLY A 105 4.19 4.49 18.39
CA GLY A 105 2.81 4.09 18.21
C GLY A 105 2.63 3.21 16.97
N ALA A 106 1.83 2.16 17.09
CA ALA A 106 1.35 1.40 15.96
C ALA A 106 0.23 2.17 15.21
N PRO A 107 -0.11 1.79 13.98
CA PRO A 107 -1.26 2.38 13.28
C PRO A 107 -2.55 2.19 14.08
N THR A 108 -3.38 3.22 14.11
CA THR A 108 -4.70 3.12 14.73
C THR A 108 -5.65 2.27 13.88
N VAL A 109 -6.62 1.64 14.53
CA VAL A 109 -7.71 0.93 13.84
C VAL A 109 -8.56 1.92 13.02
N TYR A 110 -9.23 1.41 12.00
CA TYR A 110 -10.07 2.24 11.15
C TYR A 110 -11.47 2.39 11.76
N ASN A 111 -11.81 3.60 12.15
CA ASN A 111 -13.14 3.98 12.58
C ASN A 111 -13.83 4.76 11.47
N ASP A 112 -14.91 4.22 10.92
CA ASP A 112 -15.71 4.92 9.91
C ASP A 112 -16.57 6.00 10.59
N PRO A 113 -16.40 7.29 10.25
CA PRO A 113 -17.21 8.36 10.84
C PRO A 113 -18.69 8.33 10.40
N ASN A 114 -19.00 7.54 9.37
CA ASN A 114 -20.37 7.31 8.93
C ASN A 114 -21.06 6.24 9.81
N ASN A 115 -21.42 6.60 11.03
CA ASN A 115 -22.10 5.74 12.02
C ASN A 115 -21.36 4.42 12.34
N GLY A 116 -20.08 4.33 12.02
CA GLY A 116 -19.26 3.13 12.28
C GLY A 116 -19.52 1.95 11.36
N GLU A 117 -20.39 2.09 10.35
CA GLU A 117 -20.85 0.96 9.51
C GLU A 117 -19.73 0.20 8.80
N ASN A 118 -18.66 0.91 8.41
CA ASN A 118 -17.55 0.30 7.68
C ASN A 118 -16.28 0.25 8.51
N SER A 119 -16.37 0.39 9.82
CA SER A 119 -15.22 0.30 10.74
C SER A 119 -14.56 -1.07 10.68
N TYR A 120 -13.28 -1.11 11.08
CA TYR A 120 -12.52 -2.34 11.16
C TYR A 120 -11.75 -2.34 12.47
N SER A 121 -12.09 -3.26 13.36
CA SER A 121 -11.61 -3.28 14.75
C SER A 121 -10.25 -3.93 14.92
N GLU A 122 -9.82 -4.74 13.95
CA GLU A 122 -8.53 -5.42 14.05
C GLU A 122 -7.39 -4.49 13.67
N PRO A 123 -6.27 -4.50 14.39
CA PRO A 123 -5.09 -3.74 14.01
C PRO A 123 -4.47 -4.32 12.74
N LEU A 124 -4.24 -3.48 11.74
CA LEU A 124 -3.59 -3.90 10.50
C LEU A 124 -2.08 -4.16 10.68
N SER A 125 -1.48 -3.56 11.69
CA SER A 125 -0.07 -3.74 12.02
C SER A 125 0.16 -3.40 13.49
N THR A 126 1.19 -4.02 14.07
CA THR A 126 1.67 -3.69 15.42
C THR A 126 3.04 -3.01 15.40
N VAL A 127 3.67 -2.88 14.23
CA VAL A 127 4.98 -2.23 14.12
C VAL A 127 4.86 -0.72 14.21
N SER A 128 5.82 -0.09 14.87
CA SER A 128 5.96 1.36 14.95
C SER A 128 6.78 1.90 13.78
N VAL A 129 6.92 3.23 13.71
CA VAL A 129 7.87 3.87 12.79
C VAL A 129 9.32 3.69 13.27
N ALA A 130 9.55 3.72 14.58
CA ALA A 130 10.88 3.50 15.13
C ALA A 130 11.41 2.13 14.66
N TRP A 131 12.72 2.11 14.32
CA TRP A 131 13.35 0.85 13.89
C TRP A 131 13.14 -0.25 14.92
N PRO A 132 12.66 -1.46 14.53
CA PRO A 132 12.31 -2.54 15.44
C PRO A 132 13.58 -3.29 15.92
N GLU A 133 14.32 -2.67 16.84
CA GLU A 133 15.57 -3.20 17.37
C GLU A 133 15.34 -4.53 18.11
N GLY A 134 16.08 -5.57 17.71
CA GLY A 134 15.98 -6.89 18.34
C GLY A 134 14.79 -7.74 17.90
N GLU A 135 13.94 -7.22 17.02
CA GLU A 135 12.82 -7.98 16.46
C GLU A 135 13.27 -8.91 15.31
N GLY A 136 12.40 -9.86 14.98
CA GLY A 136 12.65 -10.80 13.88
C GLY A 136 12.59 -10.16 12.49
N THR A 137 13.11 -10.87 11.50
CA THR A 137 13.17 -10.43 10.10
C THR A 137 11.82 -10.02 9.53
N GLU A 138 10.75 -10.71 9.91
CA GLU A 138 9.38 -10.43 9.45
C GLU A 138 8.92 -9.04 9.91
N ALA A 139 9.10 -8.69 11.19
CA ALA A 139 8.75 -7.37 11.72
C ALA A 139 9.59 -6.25 11.09
N ILE A 140 10.86 -6.52 10.83
CA ILE A 140 11.75 -5.59 10.14
C ILE A 140 11.28 -5.37 8.70
N GLN A 141 10.92 -6.44 7.98
CA GLN A 141 10.42 -6.33 6.61
C GLN A 141 9.10 -5.55 6.58
N GLU A 142 8.17 -5.85 7.48
CA GLU A 142 6.90 -5.13 7.59
C GLU A 142 7.14 -3.63 7.81
N CYS A 143 8.02 -3.27 8.75
CA CYS A 143 8.39 -1.88 9.05
C CYS A 143 8.93 -1.16 7.81
N ILE A 144 9.88 -1.77 7.10
CA ILE A 144 10.47 -1.22 5.87
C ILE A 144 9.41 -1.02 4.79
N ILE A 145 8.59 -2.04 4.53
CA ILE A 145 7.61 -2.01 3.44
C ILE A 145 6.48 -1.01 3.72
N ILE A 146 6.03 -0.87 4.97
CA ILE A 146 5.05 0.16 5.32
C ILE A 146 5.59 1.56 4.99
N GLN A 147 6.82 1.88 5.37
CA GLN A 147 7.38 3.19 5.10
C GLN A 147 7.69 3.40 3.61
N LYS A 148 8.13 2.36 2.91
CA LYS A 148 8.28 2.36 1.46
C LYS A 148 6.94 2.62 0.76
N TRP A 149 5.87 1.95 1.20
CA TRP A 149 4.51 2.13 0.67
C TRP A 149 4.01 3.57 0.84
N ILE A 150 4.25 4.18 2.00
CA ILE A 150 3.92 5.59 2.24
C ILE A 150 4.75 6.52 1.35
N ALA A 151 6.06 6.27 1.19
CA ALA A 151 6.94 7.08 0.35
C ALA A 151 6.60 6.96 -1.14
N ASN A 152 6.09 5.81 -1.58
CA ASN A 152 5.65 5.53 -2.95
C ASN A 152 4.26 6.13 -3.27
N TRP A 153 3.83 7.18 -2.55
CA TRP A 153 2.64 7.94 -2.91
C TRP A 153 2.72 8.39 -4.37
N GLN A 154 1.68 8.08 -5.16
CA GLN A 154 1.58 8.22 -6.62
C GLN A 154 2.32 7.14 -7.45
N LEU A 155 3.10 6.26 -6.86
CA LEU A 155 3.72 5.11 -7.52
C LEU A 155 2.94 3.82 -7.22
N GLY A 156 1.65 3.82 -7.55
CA GLY A 156 0.74 2.74 -7.18
C GLY A 156 1.13 1.37 -7.71
N ASN A 157 1.75 1.28 -8.89
CA ASN A 157 2.22 0.01 -9.45
C ASN A 157 3.36 -0.60 -8.61
N GLU A 158 4.30 0.24 -8.14
CA GLU A 158 5.40 -0.19 -7.28
C GLU A 158 4.87 -0.63 -5.90
N ALA A 159 4.00 0.18 -5.30
CA ALA A 159 3.36 -0.16 -4.04
C ALA A 159 2.53 -1.46 -4.13
N TRP A 160 1.81 -1.68 -5.23
CA TRP A 160 1.07 -2.92 -5.46
C TRP A 160 1.99 -4.12 -5.73
N ALA A 161 3.12 -3.92 -6.38
CA ALA A 161 4.13 -4.98 -6.57
C ALA A 161 4.70 -5.42 -5.21
N ASP A 162 5.08 -4.49 -4.34
CA ASP A 162 5.55 -4.79 -2.99
C ASP A 162 4.50 -5.54 -2.16
N TYR A 163 3.26 -5.07 -2.17
CA TYR A 163 2.17 -5.75 -1.48
C TYR A 163 2.01 -7.21 -1.93
N ARG A 164 2.02 -7.48 -3.22
CA ARG A 164 1.91 -8.85 -3.75
C ARG A 164 3.12 -9.71 -3.43
N ARG A 165 4.32 -9.10 -3.41
CA ARG A 165 5.59 -9.77 -3.16
C ARG A 165 5.81 -10.12 -1.68
N THR A 166 5.41 -9.23 -0.79
CA THR A 166 5.72 -9.33 0.65
C THR A 166 4.51 -9.64 1.53
N GLY A 167 3.30 -9.35 1.05
CA GLY A 167 2.08 -9.33 1.86
C GLY A 167 1.87 -8.02 2.61
N TYR A 168 2.84 -7.09 2.60
CA TYR A 168 2.79 -5.82 3.33
C TYR A 168 2.57 -4.62 2.42
N PRO A 169 2.00 -3.53 2.94
CA PRO A 169 1.33 -3.44 4.24
C PRO A 169 0.04 -4.26 4.27
N ASN A 170 -0.39 -4.72 5.44
CA ASN A 170 -1.74 -5.24 5.59
C ASN A 170 -2.74 -4.13 5.24
N LEU A 171 -3.63 -4.40 4.31
CA LEU A 171 -4.63 -3.45 3.84
C LEU A 171 -6.00 -3.80 4.40
N LEU A 172 -6.83 -2.77 4.64
CA LEU A 172 -8.22 -2.99 5.01
C LEU A 172 -8.89 -3.91 3.97
N PRO A 173 -9.49 -5.04 4.40
CA PRO A 173 -10.22 -5.90 3.48
C PRO A 173 -11.40 -5.13 2.87
N ALA A 174 -11.76 -5.47 1.65
CA ALA A 174 -13.01 -4.98 1.09
C ALA A 174 -14.18 -5.49 1.92
N THR A 175 -15.27 -4.73 1.98
CA THR A 175 -16.51 -5.26 2.58
C THR A 175 -17.10 -6.35 1.68
N ASP A 176 -17.81 -7.30 2.26
CA ASP A 176 -18.42 -8.40 1.50
C ASP A 176 -19.40 -7.85 0.46
N ASP A 177 -20.23 -6.88 0.83
CA ASP A 177 -21.17 -6.23 -0.09
C ASP A 177 -20.47 -5.41 -1.18
N GLY A 178 -19.27 -4.93 -0.92
CA GLY A 178 -18.48 -4.13 -1.86
C GLY A 178 -17.62 -4.95 -2.81
N ASN A 179 -17.41 -6.23 -2.53
CA ASN A 179 -16.67 -7.12 -3.43
C ASN A 179 -17.57 -7.60 -4.57
N LYS A 180 -17.54 -6.89 -5.69
CA LYS A 180 -18.35 -7.20 -6.88
C LYS A 180 -17.69 -8.19 -7.85
N SER A 181 -16.66 -8.90 -7.43
CA SER A 181 -15.97 -9.88 -8.28
C SER A 181 -16.74 -11.21 -8.51
N GLY A 182 -17.88 -11.38 -7.85
CA GLY A 182 -18.63 -12.66 -7.91
C GLY A 182 -17.88 -13.82 -7.23
N GLY A 183 -17.08 -13.54 -6.22
CA GLY A 183 -16.29 -14.54 -5.48
C GLY A 183 -14.95 -14.90 -6.15
N VAL A 184 -14.58 -14.22 -7.24
CA VAL A 184 -13.31 -14.47 -7.94
C VAL A 184 -12.12 -13.90 -7.17
N VAL A 185 -12.24 -12.67 -6.65
CA VAL A 185 -11.18 -11.98 -5.92
C VAL A 185 -11.49 -12.06 -4.42
N ASP A 186 -10.50 -12.51 -3.67
CA ASP A 186 -10.57 -12.52 -2.22
C ASP A 186 -10.62 -11.09 -1.66
N SER A 187 -11.49 -10.82 -0.68
CA SER A 187 -11.70 -9.50 -0.12
C SER A 187 -10.50 -8.99 0.69
N GLU A 188 -9.73 -9.89 1.31
CA GLU A 188 -8.55 -9.55 2.10
C GLU A 188 -7.34 -9.34 1.20
N ARG A 189 -7.06 -10.31 0.34
CA ARG A 189 -5.88 -10.27 -0.55
C ARG A 189 -6.02 -9.29 -1.70
N GLY A 190 -7.24 -9.04 -2.18
CA GLY A 190 -7.50 -8.18 -3.32
C GLY A 190 -7.00 -8.79 -4.64
N ALA A 191 -6.93 -7.95 -5.67
CA ALA A 191 -6.46 -8.37 -6.99
C ALA A 191 -4.96 -8.71 -6.98
N ARG A 192 -4.60 -9.85 -7.55
CA ARG A 192 -3.23 -10.37 -7.59
C ARG A 192 -2.51 -10.13 -8.91
N ARG A 193 -3.26 -9.94 -9.98
CA ARG A 193 -2.76 -9.59 -11.32
C ARG A 193 -3.83 -8.88 -12.14
N ILE A 194 -3.42 -8.31 -13.25
CA ILE A 194 -4.33 -7.83 -14.29
C ILE A 194 -4.46 -8.98 -15.30
N PRO A 195 -5.68 -9.35 -15.72
CA PRO A 195 -5.90 -10.30 -16.82
C PRO A 195 -5.24 -9.81 -18.11
N TYR A 196 -4.98 -10.72 -19.02
CA TYR A 196 -4.49 -10.36 -20.34
C TYR A 196 -5.50 -9.46 -21.07
N PRO A 197 -5.03 -8.47 -21.83
CA PRO A 197 -5.94 -7.60 -22.58
C PRO A 197 -6.66 -8.36 -23.69
N ALA A 198 -7.85 -7.89 -24.05
CA ALA A 198 -8.67 -8.51 -25.10
C ALA A 198 -7.96 -8.59 -26.46
N SER A 199 -7.04 -7.64 -26.76
CA SER A 199 -6.23 -7.67 -27.98
C SER A 199 -5.40 -8.94 -28.10
N GLU A 200 -4.84 -9.44 -26.99
CA GLU A 200 -4.07 -10.68 -27.02
C GLU A 200 -4.93 -11.90 -27.38
N TYR A 201 -6.18 -11.91 -26.94
CA TYR A 201 -7.13 -12.98 -27.32
C TYR A 201 -7.57 -12.90 -28.78
N ASN A 202 -7.49 -11.72 -29.41
CA ASN A 202 -7.82 -11.54 -30.82
C ASN A 202 -6.63 -11.82 -31.74
N ASP A 203 -5.44 -11.33 -31.34
CA ASP A 203 -4.30 -11.28 -32.24
C ASP A 203 -3.23 -12.33 -31.93
N ASN A 204 -3.29 -13.00 -30.76
CA ASN A 204 -2.25 -13.91 -30.25
C ASN A 204 -2.86 -15.11 -29.50
N ILE A 205 -3.99 -15.61 -29.96
CA ILE A 205 -4.84 -16.59 -29.24
C ILE A 205 -4.08 -17.87 -28.83
N GLU A 206 -3.24 -18.42 -29.69
CA GLU A 206 -2.53 -19.66 -29.42
C GLU A 206 -1.55 -19.52 -28.24
N ASN A 207 -0.77 -18.45 -28.23
CA ASN A 207 0.17 -18.20 -27.15
C ASN A 207 -0.53 -17.85 -25.84
N ILE A 208 -1.64 -17.12 -25.88
CA ILE A 208 -2.43 -16.82 -24.69
C ILE A 208 -3.06 -18.09 -24.10
N GLN A 209 -3.65 -18.94 -24.92
CA GLN A 209 -4.22 -20.21 -24.47
C GLN A 209 -3.14 -21.11 -23.84
N PHE A 210 -1.97 -21.17 -24.45
CA PHE A 210 -0.82 -21.87 -23.88
C PHE A 210 -0.40 -21.28 -22.52
N ALA A 211 -0.25 -19.97 -22.43
CA ALA A 211 0.15 -19.28 -21.19
C ALA A 211 -0.90 -19.47 -20.08
N VAL A 212 -2.18 -19.31 -20.39
CA VAL A 212 -3.29 -19.48 -19.45
C VAL A 212 -3.37 -20.92 -18.94
N SER A 213 -3.27 -21.92 -19.83
CA SER A 213 -3.32 -23.32 -19.43
C SER A 213 -2.09 -23.74 -18.62
N THR A 214 -0.90 -23.32 -19.02
CA THR A 214 0.38 -23.77 -18.45
C THR A 214 0.70 -23.05 -17.14
N TYR A 215 0.50 -21.72 -17.06
CA TYR A 215 0.98 -20.92 -15.96
C TYR A 215 -0.13 -20.40 -15.02
N LEU A 216 -1.37 -20.35 -15.49
CA LEU A 216 -2.48 -19.79 -14.72
C LEU A 216 -3.52 -20.86 -14.30
N GLY A 217 -3.25 -22.14 -14.56
CA GLY A 217 -4.18 -23.21 -14.20
C GLY A 217 -5.50 -23.14 -14.95
N GLY A 218 -5.49 -22.63 -16.18
CA GLY A 218 -6.66 -22.56 -17.08
C GLY A 218 -7.58 -21.37 -16.88
N GLN A 219 -7.23 -20.43 -15.99
CA GLN A 219 -8.08 -19.28 -15.68
C GLN A 219 -7.30 -17.97 -15.73
N ASP A 220 -7.65 -17.12 -16.69
CA ASP A 220 -7.13 -15.76 -16.77
C ASP A 220 -8.01 -14.80 -15.97
N ASN A 221 -7.76 -14.70 -14.66
CA ASN A 221 -8.51 -13.83 -13.78
C ASN A 221 -7.59 -13.09 -12.78
N MET A 222 -8.18 -12.16 -12.04
CA MET A 222 -7.45 -11.29 -11.10
C MET A 222 -7.02 -11.98 -9.81
N ALA A 223 -7.50 -13.18 -9.52
CA ALA A 223 -7.17 -13.90 -8.28
C ALA A 223 -5.89 -14.73 -8.38
N LYS A 224 -5.37 -14.94 -9.59
CA LYS A 224 -4.18 -15.76 -9.80
C LYS A 224 -2.91 -15.03 -9.40
N ASP A 225 -2.13 -15.66 -8.53
CA ASP A 225 -0.82 -15.15 -8.17
C ASP A 225 0.18 -15.27 -9.32
N LEU A 226 1.11 -14.34 -9.37
CA LEU A 226 2.30 -14.44 -10.20
C LEU A 226 3.34 -15.29 -9.46
N TRP A 227 4.28 -15.88 -10.20
CA TRP A 227 5.27 -16.81 -9.65
C TRP A 227 6.14 -16.24 -8.50
N TRP A 228 6.28 -14.92 -8.45
CA TRP A 228 7.07 -14.20 -7.44
C TRP A 228 6.20 -13.66 -6.27
N ALA A 229 4.89 -13.79 -6.34
CA ALA A 229 4.00 -13.31 -5.30
C ALA A 229 4.06 -14.20 -4.05
N LYS A 230 3.95 -13.58 -2.88
CA LYS A 230 3.83 -14.32 -1.61
C LYS A 230 2.48 -15.05 -1.59
N ASN A 231 2.54 -16.35 -1.44
CA ASN A 231 1.35 -17.18 -1.22
C ASN A 231 1.05 -17.15 0.28
N ASN A 232 0.08 -16.38 0.65
CA ASN A 232 -0.48 -16.34 2.03
C ASN A 232 -1.74 -17.19 2.08
#